data_e449a146565564be3068df92cb4f1259
#
_entry.id   e449a146565564be3068df92cb4f1259
#
_cell.length_a   1.000
_cell.length_b   1.000
_cell.length_c   1.000
_cell.angle_alpha   90.00
_cell.angle_beta   90.00
_cell.angle_gamma   90.00
#
_symmetry.space_group_name_H-M   'P 1'
#
loop_
_entity.id
_entity.type
_entity.pdbx_description
1 polymer ?
#
loop_
_entity_poly.entity_id
_entity_poly.type
_entity_poly.pdbx_seq_one_letter_code
_entity_poly.pdbx_strand_id
1 'polypeptide(L)'
;MKKRYVMSAVALAVTLAACNKPTSSTTKLESDDAKAAYSIGYMTAKSMSAQVPKLETKSYMAGFKDAYAKKDPAIKEEDMKTVLMAFEAKVRKELEDKQKKDAAEAVTKGATYLADNAKKEGVKTTASGLPSQVIKEGAGAKPTATDTVKVHYEGKLIDGTVFDSSLKRGEPVSFPLNQVIAGWTEGLQLMTVGSKYKFVIPANLAYGEQGGGPIPPNSVLTFEVELLEVNPAAK
;
A
#
# COMPACT_ATOMS: atom_id res chain seq x y z
N MET A 1 77.71 -26.81 -3.45
CA MET A 1 77.21 -25.56 -2.86
C MET A 1 75.71 -25.35 -3.33
N LYS A 2 74.75 -25.71 -2.51
CA LYS A 2 73.32 -25.61 -2.86
C LYS A 2 72.71 -24.35 -2.20
N LYS A 3 72.39 -23.37 -3.00
CA LYS A 3 71.59 -22.16 -2.51
C LYS A 3 70.16 -22.50 -2.39
N ARG A 4 69.65 -22.42 -1.18
CA ARG A 4 68.19 -22.51 -0.85
C ARG A 4 67.58 -21.12 -0.97
N TYR A 5 66.57 -20.94 -1.86
CA TYR A 5 65.73 -19.79 -1.90
C TYR A 5 64.52 -20.01 -0.98
N VAL A 6 64.39 -19.13 0.02
CA VAL A 6 63.21 -19.06 0.88
C VAL A 6 62.21 -18.13 0.20
N MET A 7 61.07 -18.64 -0.23
CA MET A 7 59.96 -17.83 -0.70
C MET A 7 59.04 -17.50 0.49
N SER A 8 59.02 -16.23 0.86
CA SER A 8 58.04 -15.70 1.82
C SER A 8 56.70 -15.49 1.11
N ALA A 9 55.68 -16.26 1.51
CA ALA A 9 54.32 -16.06 1.07
C ALA A 9 53.66 -14.99 1.97
N VAL A 10 53.38 -13.83 1.40
CA VAL A 10 52.54 -12.79 2.04
C VAL A 10 51.10 -13.17 1.79
N ALA A 11 50.42 -13.63 2.84
CA ALA A 11 48.98 -13.87 2.81
C ALA A 11 48.24 -12.55 2.97
N LEU A 12 47.64 -12.07 1.89
CA LEU A 12 46.74 -10.90 1.90
C LEU A 12 45.35 -11.37 2.35
N ALA A 13 44.98 -11.10 3.58
CA ALA A 13 43.66 -11.35 4.09
C ALA A 13 42.67 -10.28 3.54
N VAL A 14 41.92 -10.65 2.53
CA VAL A 14 40.76 -9.84 2.06
C VAL A 14 39.57 -10.13 2.96
N THR A 15 39.23 -9.19 3.86
CA THR A 15 37.98 -9.21 4.63
C THR A 15 36.85 -8.84 3.69
N LEU A 16 36.11 -9.82 3.19
CA LEU A 16 34.84 -9.63 2.51
C LEU A 16 33.77 -9.20 3.53
N ALA A 17 33.42 -7.92 3.51
CA ALA A 17 32.21 -7.44 4.15
C ALA A 17 30.99 -8.10 3.49
N ALA A 18 30.42 -9.09 4.17
CA ALA A 18 29.21 -9.77 3.73
C ALA A 18 28.02 -8.79 3.86
N CYS A 19 27.63 -8.17 2.76
CA CYS A 19 26.32 -7.57 2.63
C CYS A 19 25.27 -8.69 2.79
N ASN A 20 24.50 -8.61 3.87
CA ASN A 20 23.44 -9.55 4.20
C ASN A 20 22.26 -9.36 3.22
N LYS A 21 22.37 -9.92 2.01
CA LYS A 21 21.22 -10.13 1.11
C LYS A 21 20.44 -11.32 1.64
N PRO A 22 19.09 -11.25 1.69
CA PRO A 22 18.30 -12.43 2.05
C PRO A 22 18.65 -13.55 1.07
N THR A 23 19.18 -14.66 1.61
CA THR A 23 19.52 -15.84 0.84
C THR A 23 18.27 -16.44 0.23
N SER A 24 18.10 -16.27 -1.06
CA SER A 24 17.19 -17.07 -1.88
C SER A 24 17.52 -18.56 -1.63
N SER A 25 16.48 -19.41 -1.52
CA SER A 25 16.65 -20.84 -1.30
C SER A 25 17.64 -21.42 -2.33
N THR A 26 18.59 -22.24 -1.85
CA THR A 26 19.65 -22.87 -2.68
C THR A 26 19.10 -24.03 -3.55
N THR A 27 17.81 -24.10 -3.79
CA THR A 27 17.20 -25.11 -4.65
C THR A 27 17.61 -24.88 -6.09
N LYS A 28 18.36 -25.80 -6.68
CA LYS A 28 18.71 -25.77 -8.11
C LYS A 28 17.45 -26.08 -8.92
N LEU A 29 17.04 -25.13 -9.76
CA LEU A 29 15.91 -25.25 -10.67
C LEU A 29 16.41 -25.56 -12.09
N GLU A 30 16.92 -26.78 -12.29
CA GLU A 30 17.62 -27.14 -13.54
C GLU A 30 16.65 -27.63 -14.63
N SER A 31 15.51 -28.27 -14.24
CA SER A 31 14.48 -28.71 -15.19
C SER A 31 13.27 -27.79 -15.20
N ASP A 32 12.49 -27.85 -16.27
CA ASP A 32 11.23 -27.08 -16.38
C ASP A 32 10.19 -27.58 -15.37
N ASP A 33 10.18 -28.87 -15.06
CA ASP A 33 9.33 -29.43 -13.98
C ASP A 33 9.71 -28.86 -12.62
N ALA A 34 11.03 -28.72 -12.32
CA ALA A 34 11.48 -28.11 -11.08
C ALA A 34 11.10 -26.63 -10.97
N LYS A 35 11.20 -25.89 -12.08
CA LYS A 35 10.75 -24.49 -12.16
C LYS A 35 9.24 -24.38 -11.98
N ALA A 36 8.46 -25.25 -12.63
CA ALA A 36 7.01 -25.29 -12.46
C ALA A 36 6.60 -25.60 -11.02
N ALA A 37 7.17 -26.62 -10.41
CA ALA A 37 6.90 -26.99 -9.02
C ALA A 37 7.24 -25.85 -8.05
N TYR A 38 8.40 -25.20 -8.22
CA TYR A 38 8.77 -24.04 -7.42
C TYR A 38 7.78 -22.89 -7.61
N SER A 39 7.37 -22.61 -8.86
CA SER A 39 6.42 -21.53 -9.17
C SER A 39 5.06 -21.77 -8.52
N ILE A 40 4.54 -23.01 -8.56
CA ILE A 40 3.30 -23.40 -7.88
C ILE A 40 3.44 -23.12 -6.37
N GLY A 41 4.51 -23.62 -5.74
CA GLY A 41 4.75 -23.41 -4.31
C GLY A 41 4.86 -21.94 -3.94
N TYR A 42 5.60 -21.14 -4.74
CA TYR A 42 5.77 -19.71 -4.50
C TYR A 42 4.45 -18.95 -4.62
N MET A 43 3.66 -19.19 -5.66
CA MET A 43 2.38 -18.52 -5.87
C MET A 43 1.36 -18.89 -4.79
N THR A 44 1.32 -20.17 -4.39
CA THR A 44 0.49 -20.64 -3.27
C THR A 44 0.88 -19.92 -1.98
N ALA A 45 2.16 -19.92 -1.63
CA ALA A 45 2.66 -19.26 -0.42
C ALA A 45 2.41 -17.75 -0.43
N LYS A 46 2.56 -17.08 -1.58
CA LYS A 46 2.25 -15.66 -1.74
C LYS A 46 0.78 -15.35 -1.45
N SER A 47 -0.15 -16.17 -1.95
CA SER A 47 -1.58 -16.03 -1.65
C SER A 47 -1.87 -16.31 -0.17
N MET A 48 -1.31 -17.37 0.39
CA MET A 48 -1.52 -17.76 1.79
C MET A 48 -0.94 -16.74 2.77
N SER A 49 0.19 -16.09 2.46
CA SER A 49 0.83 -15.13 3.36
C SER A 49 -0.05 -13.90 3.65
N ALA A 50 -0.96 -13.55 2.74
CA ALA A 50 -1.92 -12.47 2.95
C ALA A 50 -3.06 -12.89 3.90
N GLN A 51 -3.45 -14.17 3.88
CA GLN A 51 -4.56 -14.71 4.66
C GLN A 51 -4.10 -15.26 6.03
N VAL A 52 -2.91 -15.82 6.08
CA VAL A 52 -2.32 -16.46 7.26
C VAL A 52 -0.89 -15.94 7.49
N PRO A 53 -0.73 -14.70 7.97
CA PRO A 53 0.59 -14.05 8.04
C PRO A 53 1.61 -14.76 8.95
N LYS A 54 1.14 -15.60 9.89
CA LYS A 54 1.97 -16.29 10.89
C LYS A 54 1.90 -17.82 10.74
N LEU A 55 1.75 -18.33 9.50
CA LEU A 55 1.74 -19.76 9.26
C LEU A 55 3.09 -20.39 9.68
N GLU A 56 3.04 -21.45 10.50
CA GLU A 56 4.22 -22.26 10.83
C GLU A 56 4.58 -23.13 9.62
N THR A 57 5.50 -22.64 8.80
CA THR A 57 5.83 -23.21 7.48
C THR A 57 6.45 -24.60 7.56
N LYS A 58 7.14 -24.92 8.66
CA LYS A 58 7.76 -26.25 8.85
C LYS A 58 6.69 -27.33 8.99
N SER A 59 5.69 -27.13 9.85
CA SER A 59 4.58 -28.07 10.04
C SER A 59 3.69 -28.14 8.81
N TYR A 60 3.43 -26.99 8.15
CA TYR A 60 2.72 -26.99 6.87
C TYR A 60 3.41 -27.87 5.83
N MET A 61 4.74 -27.72 5.65
CA MET A 61 5.51 -28.53 4.70
C MET A 61 5.59 -30.00 5.11
N ALA A 62 5.55 -30.34 6.41
CA ALA A 62 5.48 -31.72 6.87
C ALA A 62 4.15 -32.36 6.47
N GLY A 63 3.03 -31.69 6.78
CA GLY A 63 1.70 -32.17 6.39
C GLY A 63 1.54 -32.31 4.86
N PHE A 64 2.06 -31.32 4.09
CA PHE A 64 2.07 -31.41 2.64
C PHE A 64 2.82 -32.65 2.13
N LYS A 65 4.03 -32.91 2.66
CA LYS A 65 4.83 -34.09 2.26
C LYS A 65 4.15 -35.41 2.62
N ASP A 66 3.54 -35.49 3.79
CA ASP A 66 2.87 -36.73 4.25
C ASP A 66 1.64 -37.01 3.40
N ALA A 67 0.80 -36.00 3.14
CA ALA A 67 -0.37 -36.13 2.27
C ALA A 67 0.03 -36.49 0.82
N TYR A 68 1.06 -35.81 0.27
CA TYR A 68 1.55 -36.07 -1.10
C TYR A 68 2.12 -37.49 -1.24
N ALA A 69 2.73 -38.01 -0.17
CA ALA A 69 3.25 -39.40 -0.09
C ALA A 69 2.20 -40.44 0.30
N LYS A 70 0.91 -40.06 0.44
CA LYS A 70 -0.22 -40.91 0.85
C LYS A 70 0.03 -41.62 2.17
N LYS A 71 0.69 -40.98 3.12
CA LYS A 71 0.87 -41.46 4.50
C LYS A 71 -0.34 -41.09 5.36
N ASP A 72 -0.54 -41.85 6.41
CA ASP A 72 -1.52 -41.48 7.42
C ASP A 72 -1.17 -40.16 8.09
N PRO A 73 -2.16 -39.31 8.39
CA PRO A 73 -1.94 -38.02 9.00
C PRO A 73 -1.46 -38.16 10.45
N ALA A 74 -0.57 -37.26 10.88
CA ALA A 74 -0.08 -37.20 12.26
C ALA A 74 -1.17 -36.75 13.27
N ILE A 75 -2.27 -36.18 12.78
CA ILE A 75 -3.44 -35.74 13.56
C ILE A 75 -4.67 -36.41 12.92
N LYS A 76 -5.59 -36.94 13.71
CA LYS A 76 -6.82 -37.53 13.17
C LYS A 76 -7.64 -36.47 12.40
N GLU A 77 -8.30 -36.85 11.33
CA GLU A 77 -9.08 -35.92 10.49
C GLU A 77 -10.18 -35.19 11.27
N GLU A 78 -10.82 -35.85 12.25
CA GLU A 78 -11.80 -35.22 13.14
C GLU A 78 -11.21 -34.12 14.01
N ASP A 79 -9.96 -34.32 14.49
CA ASP A 79 -9.24 -33.33 15.29
C ASP A 79 -8.73 -32.17 14.43
N MET A 80 -8.34 -32.42 13.15
CA MET A 80 -7.93 -31.37 12.21
C MET A 80 -9.01 -30.32 12.04
N LYS A 81 -10.29 -30.72 11.93
CA LYS A 81 -11.42 -29.83 11.78
C LYS A 81 -11.55 -28.88 12.97
N THR A 82 -11.43 -29.41 14.17
CA THR A 82 -11.51 -28.64 15.42
C THR A 82 -10.32 -27.64 15.52
N VAL A 83 -9.10 -28.11 15.23
CA VAL A 83 -7.89 -27.28 15.27
C VAL A 83 -7.95 -26.17 14.24
N LEU A 84 -8.41 -26.47 13.02
CA LEU A 84 -8.55 -25.46 11.97
C LEU A 84 -9.58 -24.39 12.33
N MET A 85 -10.75 -24.76 12.86
CA MET A 85 -11.76 -23.80 13.33
C MET A 85 -11.21 -22.88 14.43
N ALA A 86 -10.49 -23.45 15.41
CA ALA A 86 -9.86 -22.69 16.48
C ALA A 86 -8.77 -21.74 15.95
N PHE A 87 -7.98 -22.20 15.00
CA PHE A 87 -6.95 -21.40 14.36
C PHE A 87 -7.55 -20.23 13.54
N GLU A 88 -8.59 -20.50 12.74
CA GLU A 88 -9.30 -19.47 11.97
C GLU A 88 -9.91 -18.41 12.89
N ALA A 89 -10.55 -18.82 14.00
CA ALA A 89 -11.10 -17.90 14.98
C ALA A 89 -10.01 -17.01 15.62
N LYS A 90 -8.84 -17.60 15.93
CA LYS A 90 -7.69 -16.86 16.45
C LYS A 90 -7.15 -15.86 15.45
N VAL A 91 -6.93 -16.28 14.20
CA VAL A 91 -6.42 -15.38 13.12
C VAL A 91 -7.39 -14.25 12.88
N ARG A 92 -8.71 -14.53 12.81
CA ARG A 92 -9.73 -13.50 12.64
C ARG A 92 -9.66 -12.47 13.75
N LYS A 93 -9.62 -12.92 15.02
CA LYS A 93 -9.50 -12.01 16.16
C LYS A 93 -8.24 -11.16 16.12
N GLU A 94 -7.08 -11.74 15.80
CA GLU A 94 -5.82 -10.99 15.67
C GLU A 94 -5.90 -9.92 14.57
N LEU A 95 -6.56 -10.23 13.43
CA LEU A 95 -6.77 -9.28 12.34
C LEU A 95 -7.72 -8.15 12.76
N GLU A 96 -8.84 -8.47 13.43
CA GLU A 96 -9.79 -7.47 13.95
C GLU A 96 -9.12 -6.54 14.97
N ASP A 97 -8.36 -7.11 15.92
CA ASP A 97 -7.65 -6.33 16.93
C ASP A 97 -6.58 -5.42 16.29
N LYS A 98 -5.87 -5.92 15.27
CA LYS A 98 -4.93 -5.13 14.50
C LYS A 98 -5.63 -4.00 13.74
N GLN A 99 -6.74 -4.28 13.06
CA GLN A 99 -7.51 -3.26 12.33
C GLN A 99 -8.03 -2.16 13.27
N LYS A 100 -8.56 -2.54 14.45
CA LYS A 100 -9.02 -1.57 15.45
C LYS A 100 -7.86 -0.68 15.93
N LYS A 101 -6.70 -1.26 16.19
CA LYS A 101 -5.50 -0.53 16.60
C LYS A 101 -5.05 0.43 15.50
N ASP A 102 -4.91 -0.06 14.27
CA ASP A 102 -4.48 0.74 13.12
C ASP A 102 -5.46 1.90 12.84
N ALA A 103 -6.77 1.64 12.98
CA ALA A 103 -7.82 2.67 12.85
C ALA A 103 -7.72 3.75 13.94
N ALA A 104 -7.49 3.37 15.20
CA ALA A 104 -7.30 4.32 16.30
C ALA A 104 -6.02 5.15 16.13
N GLU A 105 -4.93 4.52 15.69
CA GLU A 105 -3.68 5.23 15.36
C GLU A 105 -3.88 6.20 14.18
N ALA A 106 -4.66 5.82 13.17
CA ALA A 106 -4.95 6.67 12.02
C ALA A 106 -5.69 7.96 12.44
N VAL A 107 -6.67 7.87 13.36
CA VAL A 107 -7.36 9.03 13.93
C VAL A 107 -6.36 9.99 14.58
N THR A 108 -5.51 9.47 15.46
CA THR A 108 -4.54 10.31 16.20
C THR A 108 -3.52 10.95 15.28
N LYS A 109 -2.91 10.15 14.38
CA LYS A 109 -1.92 10.64 13.40
C LYS A 109 -2.57 11.63 12.42
N GLY A 110 -3.80 11.35 11.99
CA GLY A 110 -4.57 12.21 11.10
C GLY A 110 -4.87 13.57 11.74
N ALA A 111 -5.32 13.60 12.99
CA ALA A 111 -5.59 14.83 13.71
C ALA A 111 -4.33 15.69 13.87
N THR A 112 -3.20 15.06 14.23
CA THR A 112 -1.90 15.75 14.32
C THR A 112 -1.48 16.32 12.99
N TYR A 113 -1.59 15.52 11.91
CA TYR A 113 -1.22 15.95 10.55
C TYR A 113 -2.07 17.14 10.07
N LEU A 114 -3.39 17.12 10.32
CA LEU A 114 -4.30 18.22 9.99
C LEU A 114 -3.94 19.49 10.75
N ALA A 115 -3.71 19.39 12.08
CA ALA A 115 -3.33 20.50 12.91
C ALA A 115 -2.00 21.15 12.49
N ASP A 116 -1.01 20.33 12.13
CA ASP A 116 0.29 20.82 11.66
C ASP A 116 0.20 21.39 10.24
N ASN A 117 -0.63 20.79 9.39
CA ASN A 117 -0.86 21.32 8.04
C ASN A 117 -1.54 22.70 8.07
N ALA A 118 -2.50 22.90 8.98
CA ALA A 118 -3.21 24.19 9.11
C ALA A 118 -2.30 25.37 9.51
N LYS A 119 -1.14 25.10 10.12
CA LYS A 119 -0.14 26.11 10.50
C LYS A 119 0.77 26.52 9.34
N LYS A 120 0.74 25.79 8.22
CA LYS A 120 1.61 26.08 7.07
C LYS A 120 1.19 27.33 6.35
N GLU A 121 2.17 28.07 5.87
CA GLU A 121 1.93 29.27 5.08
C GLU A 121 1.09 28.97 3.81
N GLY A 122 0.14 29.84 3.50
CA GLY A 122 -0.73 29.70 2.34
C GLY A 122 -1.84 28.64 2.45
N VAL A 123 -1.93 27.91 3.58
CA VAL A 123 -3.03 26.99 3.82
C VAL A 123 -4.26 27.75 4.34
N LYS A 124 -5.40 27.51 3.70
CA LYS A 124 -6.72 27.98 4.11
C LYS A 124 -7.59 26.79 4.42
N THR A 125 -8.33 26.85 5.52
CA THR A 125 -9.27 25.79 5.92
C THR A 125 -10.69 26.29 5.76
N THR A 126 -11.53 25.51 5.12
CA THR A 126 -12.96 25.82 4.95
C THR A 126 -13.77 25.55 6.23
N ALA A 127 -15.06 25.94 6.24
CA ALA A 127 -15.96 25.69 7.37
C ALA A 127 -16.19 24.19 7.65
N SER A 128 -16.09 23.32 6.64
CA SER A 128 -16.18 21.86 6.77
C SER A 128 -14.90 21.23 7.36
N GLY A 129 -13.83 22.01 7.51
CA GLY A 129 -12.54 21.52 7.97
C GLY A 129 -11.62 21.00 6.85
N LEU A 130 -11.83 21.38 5.59
CA LEU A 130 -10.98 21.01 4.46
C LEU A 130 -9.82 22.02 4.30
N PRO A 131 -8.55 21.65 4.60
CA PRO A 131 -7.38 22.45 4.28
C PRO A 131 -7.07 22.41 2.79
N SER A 132 -6.82 23.59 2.21
CA SER A 132 -6.40 23.79 0.83
C SER A 132 -5.22 24.75 0.74
N GLN A 133 -4.32 24.50 -0.18
CA GLN A 133 -3.20 25.38 -0.50
C GLN A 133 -3.10 25.56 -2.00
N VAL A 134 -3.02 26.80 -2.44
CA VAL A 134 -2.79 27.13 -3.85
C VAL A 134 -1.31 26.90 -4.17
N ILE A 135 -1.04 26.03 -5.14
CA ILE A 135 0.32 25.81 -5.68
C ILE A 135 0.53 26.70 -6.92
N LYS A 136 -0.51 26.80 -7.75
CA LYS A 136 -0.52 27.62 -8.97
C LYS A 136 -1.91 28.19 -9.15
N GLU A 137 -1.99 29.48 -9.41
CA GLU A 137 -3.26 30.14 -9.76
C GLU A 137 -3.67 29.80 -11.20
N GLY A 138 -4.97 29.77 -11.44
CA GLY A 138 -5.56 29.65 -12.76
C GLY A 138 -6.45 30.84 -13.04
N ALA A 139 -6.82 31.06 -14.31
CA ALA A 139 -7.64 32.19 -14.75
C ALA A 139 -8.92 31.76 -15.49
N GLY A 140 -9.16 30.43 -15.64
CA GLY A 140 -10.31 29.92 -16.38
C GLY A 140 -11.60 29.79 -15.53
N ALA A 141 -12.56 29.05 -16.05
CA ALA A 141 -13.85 28.82 -15.42
C ALA A 141 -13.72 28.12 -14.06
N LYS A 142 -14.66 28.40 -13.16
CA LYS A 142 -14.79 27.78 -11.85
C LYS A 142 -15.91 26.73 -11.92
N PRO A 143 -15.71 25.48 -11.49
CA PRO A 143 -16.75 24.48 -11.54
C PRO A 143 -17.82 24.68 -10.45
N THR A 144 -19.00 24.16 -10.73
CA THR A 144 -20.10 23.99 -9.78
C THR A 144 -20.20 22.52 -9.33
N ALA A 145 -20.98 22.24 -8.29
CA ALA A 145 -21.09 20.89 -7.73
C ALA A 145 -21.62 19.80 -8.70
N THR A 146 -22.29 20.20 -9.79
CA THR A 146 -22.88 19.28 -10.79
C THR A 146 -22.05 19.17 -12.08
N ASP A 147 -20.96 19.92 -12.18
CA ASP A 147 -20.14 19.90 -13.37
C ASP A 147 -19.23 18.65 -13.44
N THR A 148 -18.85 18.29 -14.64
CA THR A 148 -17.79 17.33 -14.89
C THR A 148 -16.46 18.08 -15.01
N VAL A 149 -15.45 17.64 -14.28
CA VAL A 149 -14.10 18.22 -14.31
C VAL A 149 -13.11 17.25 -14.89
N LYS A 150 -12.15 17.76 -15.66
CA LYS A 150 -10.99 17.01 -16.15
C LYS A 150 -9.76 17.47 -15.41
N VAL A 151 -9.07 16.54 -14.78
CA VAL A 151 -7.97 16.83 -13.86
C VAL A 151 -6.78 15.92 -14.08
N HIS A 152 -5.59 16.43 -13.74
CA HIS A 152 -4.49 15.58 -13.28
C HIS A 152 -4.43 15.60 -11.76
N TYR A 153 -4.14 14.44 -11.16
CA TYR A 153 -4.03 14.36 -9.70
C TYR A 153 -3.05 13.26 -9.26
N GLU A 154 -2.58 13.41 -8.04
CA GLU A 154 -1.89 12.35 -7.29
C GLU A 154 -2.44 12.33 -5.86
N GLY A 155 -2.95 11.17 -5.44
CA GLY A 155 -3.48 10.92 -4.10
C GLY A 155 -2.51 10.08 -3.26
N LYS A 156 -2.24 10.55 -2.02
CA LYS A 156 -1.32 9.92 -1.07
C LYS A 156 -1.94 9.79 0.30
N LEU A 157 -1.57 8.75 1.03
CA LEU A 157 -1.70 8.68 2.47
C LEU A 157 -0.72 9.66 3.15
N ILE A 158 -0.92 9.91 4.45
CA ILE A 158 -0.05 10.85 5.19
C ILE A 158 1.39 10.35 5.37
N ASP A 159 1.64 9.05 5.18
CA ASP A 159 2.99 8.45 5.16
C ASP A 159 3.71 8.59 3.81
N GLY A 160 3.04 9.20 2.82
CA GLY A 160 3.57 9.40 1.47
C GLY A 160 3.25 8.26 0.49
N THR A 161 2.59 7.20 0.92
CA THR A 161 2.18 6.09 0.04
C THR A 161 1.18 6.60 -1.00
N VAL A 162 1.55 6.52 -2.27
CA VAL A 162 0.67 6.88 -3.40
C VAL A 162 -0.33 5.75 -3.61
N PHE A 163 -1.62 6.02 -3.44
CA PHE A 163 -2.68 5.05 -3.66
C PHE A 163 -3.35 5.19 -5.04
N ASP A 164 -3.33 6.40 -5.61
CA ASP A 164 -3.86 6.65 -6.95
C ASP A 164 -3.16 7.85 -7.60
N SER A 165 -2.93 7.80 -8.93
CA SER A 165 -2.28 8.87 -9.66
C SER A 165 -2.60 8.81 -11.15
N SER A 166 -3.25 9.84 -11.69
CA SER A 166 -3.44 10.03 -13.12
C SER A 166 -2.12 10.30 -13.84
N LEU A 167 -1.16 10.92 -13.14
CA LEU A 167 0.18 11.19 -13.69
C LEU A 167 0.94 9.89 -13.99
N LYS A 168 0.80 8.88 -13.10
CA LYS A 168 1.40 7.55 -13.33
C LYS A 168 0.74 6.79 -14.48
N ARG A 169 -0.54 7.06 -14.77
CA ARG A 169 -1.25 6.51 -15.92
C ARG A 169 -0.93 7.23 -17.22
N GLY A 170 -0.36 8.44 -17.15
CA GLY A 170 0.01 9.25 -18.31
C GLY A 170 -1.12 10.04 -18.95
N GLU A 171 -2.35 9.99 -18.38
CA GLU A 171 -3.52 10.66 -18.93
C GLU A 171 -4.39 11.29 -17.86
N PRO A 172 -5.03 12.46 -18.15
CA PRO A 172 -5.98 13.09 -17.23
C PRO A 172 -7.28 12.29 -17.17
N VAL A 173 -8.02 12.47 -16.07
CA VAL A 173 -9.30 11.77 -15.85
C VAL A 173 -10.42 12.80 -15.68
N SER A 174 -11.60 12.44 -16.19
CA SER A 174 -12.83 13.24 -16.03
C SER A 174 -13.74 12.61 -14.97
N PHE A 175 -14.25 13.46 -14.05
CA PHE A 175 -15.16 13.07 -12.98
C PHE A 175 -16.34 14.01 -12.88
N PRO A 176 -17.59 13.51 -12.76
CA PRO A 176 -18.73 14.29 -12.27
C PRO A 176 -18.49 14.64 -10.79
N LEU A 177 -18.53 15.93 -10.42
CA LEU A 177 -18.23 16.38 -9.05
C LEU A 177 -19.22 15.89 -8.00
N ASN A 178 -20.43 15.50 -8.39
CA ASN A 178 -21.42 14.89 -7.51
C ASN A 178 -21.24 13.38 -7.27
N GLN A 179 -20.20 12.77 -7.87
CA GLN A 179 -19.90 11.33 -7.76
C GLN A 179 -18.53 11.03 -7.18
N VAL A 180 -17.86 12.03 -6.62
CA VAL A 180 -16.57 11.89 -5.95
C VAL A 180 -16.72 12.08 -4.43
N ILE A 181 -15.63 11.90 -3.68
CA ILE A 181 -15.64 12.14 -2.23
C ILE A 181 -15.97 13.61 -1.91
N ALA A 182 -16.61 13.87 -0.78
CA ALA A 182 -17.10 15.21 -0.40
C ALA A 182 -16.00 16.27 -0.43
N GLY A 183 -14.79 15.91 0.02
CA GLY A 183 -13.64 16.81 -0.02
C GLY A 183 -13.23 17.23 -1.45
N TRP A 184 -13.44 16.38 -2.45
CA TRP A 184 -13.25 16.75 -3.86
C TRP A 184 -14.38 17.62 -4.37
N THR A 185 -15.65 17.25 -4.10
CA THR A 185 -16.81 18.06 -4.48
C THR A 185 -16.67 19.48 -3.95
N GLU A 186 -16.24 19.67 -2.72
CA GLU A 186 -16.01 20.98 -2.12
C GLU A 186 -14.75 21.65 -2.66
N GLY A 187 -13.62 20.92 -2.63
CA GLY A 187 -12.30 21.49 -2.93
C GLY A 187 -12.17 21.98 -4.38
N LEU A 188 -12.67 21.21 -5.36
CA LEU A 188 -12.56 21.61 -6.76
C LEU A 188 -13.42 22.83 -7.09
N GLN A 189 -14.51 23.10 -6.37
CA GLN A 189 -15.26 24.34 -6.50
C GLN A 189 -14.48 25.57 -6.00
N LEU A 190 -13.36 25.42 -5.29
CA LEU A 190 -12.47 26.52 -4.94
C LEU A 190 -11.49 26.86 -6.07
N MET A 191 -11.27 25.92 -7.01
CA MET A 191 -10.30 26.04 -8.09
C MET A 191 -10.86 26.76 -9.32
N THR A 192 -9.97 27.27 -10.14
CA THR A 192 -10.24 27.76 -11.50
C THR A 192 -9.44 26.92 -12.51
N VAL A 193 -9.92 26.79 -13.72
CA VAL A 193 -9.19 26.08 -14.79
C VAL A 193 -7.79 26.67 -14.95
N GLY A 194 -6.79 25.79 -15.05
CA GLY A 194 -5.36 26.11 -15.10
C GLY A 194 -4.69 26.21 -13.74
N SER A 195 -5.45 26.12 -12.62
CA SER A 195 -4.87 26.14 -11.28
C SER A 195 -4.40 24.74 -10.84
N LYS A 196 -3.46 24.73 -9.87
CA LYS A 196 -3.03 23.54 -9.15
C LYS A 196 -3.14 23.79 -7.65
N TYR A 197 -3.83 22.90 -6.97
CA TYR A 197 -4.06 22.99 -5.52
C TYR A 197 -3.56 21.72 -4.83
N LYS A 198 -3.22 21.88 -3.56
CA LYS A 198 -3.02 20.78 -2.63
C LYS A 198 -4.17 20.78 -1.63
N PHE A 199 -4.81 19.64 -1.48
CA PHE A 199 -5.85 19.39 -0.48
C PHE A 199 -5.35 18.39 0.56
N VAL A 200 -5.73 18.61 1.82
CA VAL A 200 -5.56 17.62 2.88
C VAL A 200 -6.96 17.28 3.38
N ILE A 201 -7.46 16.12 2.98
CA ILE A 201 -8.86 15.75 3.15
C ILE A 201 -9.01 14.88 4.41
N PRO A 202 -9.72 15.37 5.44
CA PRO A 202 -10.00 14.56 6.63
C PRO A 202 -10.90 13.38 6.27
N ALA A 203 -10.82 12.31 7.07
CA ALA A 203 -11.51 11.05 6.78
C ALA A 203 -13.02 11.19 6.56
N ASN A 204 -13.70 12.05 7.32
CA ASN A 204 -15.14 12.31 7.19
C ASN A 204 -15.54 12.98 5.86
N LEU A 205 -14.61 13.61 5.16
CA LEU A 205 -14.80 14.16 3.81
C LEU A 205 -14.23 13.24 2.72
N ALA A 206 -13.75 12.05 3.09
CA ALA A 206 -13.16 11.05 2.20
C ALA A 206 -13.87 9.68 2.35
N TYR A 207 -13.21 8.66 2.86
CA TYR A 207 -13.73 7.28 2.96
C TYR A 207 -14.16 6.88 4.38
N GLY A 208 -14.08 7.79 5.35
CA GLY A 208 -14.57 7.60 6.71
C GLY A 208 -13.92 6.46 7.49
N GLU A 209 -14.69 5.92 8.42
CA GLU A 209 -14.27 4.83 9.32
C GLU A 209 -14.10 3.48 8.61
N GLN A 210 -14.67 3.33 7.42
CA GLN A 210 -14.60 2.07 6.68
C GLN A 210 -13.35 1.97 5.81
N GLY A 211 -12.80 3.12 5.37
CA GLY A 211 -11.78 3.13 4.33
C GLY A 211 -12.34 2.72 2.97
N GLY A 212 -11.47 2.34 2.01
CA GLY A 212 -11.91 1.89 0.70
C GLY A 212 -10.76 1.44 -0.20
N GLY A 213 -10.83 0.22 -0.72
CA GLY A 213 -9.77 -0.34 -1.56
C GLY A 213 -8.40 -0.31 -0.85
N PRO A 214 -7.39 0.41 -1.37
CA PRO A 214 -6.07 0.52 -0.74
C PRO A 214 -6.02 1.51 0.42
N ILE A 215 -7.12 2.22 0.73
CA ILE A 215 -7.18 3.28 1.75
C ILE A 215 -7.65 2.71 3.08
N PRO A 216 -6.81 2.71 4.12
CA PRO A 216 -7.19 2.22 5.45
C PRO A 216 -8.31 3.04 6.11
N PRO A 217 -9.01 2.47 7.11
CA PRO A 217 -9.97 3.18 7.95
C PRO A 217 -9.40 4.48 8.55
N ASN A 218 -10.25 5.51 8.64
CA ASN A 218 -9.93 6.82 9.22
C ASN A 218 -8.73 7.56 8.61
N SER A 219 -8.38 7.24 7.36
CA SER A 219 -7.24 7.87 6.70
C SER A 219 -7.52 9.32 6.34
N VAL A 220 -6.61 10.20 6.72
CA VAL A 220 -6.47 11.54 6.13
C VAL A 220 -5.72 11.38 4.81
N LEU A 221 -6.23 12.01 3.76
CA LEU A 221 -5.67 11.91 2.42
C LEU A 221 -5.04 13.24 1.99
N THR A 222 -3.98 13.16 1.23
CA THR A 222 -3.40 14.34 0.56
C THR A 222 -3.55 14.19 -0.94
N PHE A 223 -4.01 15.24 -1.59
CA PHE A 223 -4.12 15.29 -3.04
C PHE A 223 -3.43 16.53 -3.59
N GLU A 224 -2.64 16.37 -4.62
CA GLU A 224 -2.29 17.45 -5.53
C GLU A 224 -3.16 17.30 -6.76
N VAL A 225 -3.91 18.37 -7.10
CA VAL A 225 -4.86 18.35 -8.21
C VAL A 225 -4.61 19.54 -9.11
N GLU A 226 -4.52 19.31 -10.41
CA GLU A 226 -4.50 20.34 -11.45
C GLU A 226 -5.81 20.28 -12.24
N LEU A 227 -6.57 21.37 -12.24
CA LEU A 227 -7.84 21.48 -12.95
C LEU A 227 -7.58 21.91 -14.38
N LEU A 228 -7.86 21.04 -15.34
CA LEU A 228 -7.58 21.26 -16.76
C LEU A 228 -8.79 21.82 -17.52
N GLU A 229 -9.97 21.24 -17.30
CA GLU A 229 -11.20 21.62 -18.00
C GLU A 229 -12.42 21.48 -17.09
N VAL A 230 -13.44 22.28 -17.34
CA VAL A 230 -14.79 22.14 -16.77
C VAL A 230 -15.74 21.81 -17.91
N ASN A 231 -16.60 20.80 -17.73
CA ASN A 231 -17.52 20.28 -18.73
C ASN A 231 -16.85 19.97 -20.07
N PRO A 232 -15.79 19.11 -20.09
CA PRO A 232 -15.14 18.74 -21.34
C PRO A 232 -16.14 18.14 -22.32
N ALA A 233 -15.99 18.45 -23.60
CA ALA A 233 -16.82 17.84 -24.63
C ALA A 233 -16.73 16.30 -24.57
N ALA A 234 -17.85 15.63 -24.70
CA ALA A 234 -17.85 14.17 -24.80
C ALA A 234 -17.00 13.74 -26.00
N LYS A 235 -16.09 12.80 -25.79
CA LYS A 235 -15.30 12.21 -26.86
C LYS A 235 -16.10 11.12 -27.57
#